data_29743b88c8282f596d7bdad8c9f3f094
#
_entry.id   29743b88c8282f596d7bdad8c9f3f094
#
_cell.length_a   1.000
_cell.length_b   1.000
_cell.length_c   1.000
_cell.angle_alpha   90.00
_cell.angle_beta   90.00
_cell.angle_gamma   90.00
#
_symmetry.space_group_name_H-M   'P 1'
#
loop_
_entity.id
_entity.type
_entity.pdbx_description
1 polymer ?
#
loop_
_entity_poly.entity_id
_entity_poly.type
_entity_poly.pdbx_seq_one_letter_code
_entity_poly.pdbx_strand_id
1 'polypeptide(L)'
;MRAATVTEYGATPGVAEIPTPKPGQGQVLIKLRAAGMNPMDLWLASGAWKPMPATFPMVLGADGAGVVEKLGEGTSKYSVGDDLFGQLLIAPLGSAGTYAEYVAVSEDAPLARVPTGLDHVVAAALPTAGGTGLALVDQLEPLADKTVLIVGAGGGVGSFATQFAANAGGNVIANVRADDAERMRGYGAKETIDRRAVALPAAVRQAHPDGVDVLIDLVDADAAGFAALASLVRPGGTATSTNYVADEAALRASGVTGINFALPMSSELLERLAEVVVDGRIVTPPITRISLEDVPAALNPAQARSARGKTVIAL
;
A
#
# COMPACT_ATOMS: atom_id res chain seq x y z
N MET A 1 14.72 -2.39 22.85
CA MET A 1 14.63 -1.69 21.56
C MET A 1 13.52 -0.64 21.62
N ARG A 2 13.68 0.44 20.86
CA ARG A 2 12.62 1.43 20.71
C ARG A 2 11.59 0.97 19.68
N ALA A 3 10.32 1.24 19.95
CA ALA A 3 9.22 0.91 19.05
C ALA A 3 8.04 1.90 19.21
N ALA A 4 7.33 2.19 18.13
CA ALA A 4 6.05 2.90 18.21
C ALA A 4 4.93 1.89 18.47
N THR A 5 4.22 2.09 19.57
CA THR A 5 3.24 1.13 20.09
C THR A 5 1.94 1.81 20.48
N VAL A 6 0.88 0.99 20.57
CA VAL A 6 -0.34 1.32 21.34
C VAL A 6 -0.55 0.30 22.43
N THR A 7 -1.02 0.76 23.60
CA THR A 7 -1.26 -0.09 24.78
C THR A 7 -2.59 -0.82 24.73
N GLU A 8 -3.51 -0.32 23.95
CA GLU A 8 -4.83 -0.89 23.67
C GLU A 8 -5.38 -0.30 22.36
N TYR A 9 -6.44 -0.87 21.84
CA TYR A 9 -7.10 -0.32 20.66
C TYR A 9 -7.65 1.10 20.91
N GLY A 10 -7.36 2.03 20.00
CA GLY A 10 -7.79 3.41 20.09
C GLY A 10 -6.92 4.30 20.98
N ALA A 11 -5.92 3.74 21.66
CA ALA A 11 -4.93 4.54 22.37
C ALA A 11 -4.09 5.38 21.42
N THR A 12 -3.63 6.52 21.89
CA THR A 12 -2.67 7.35 21.14
C THR A 12 -1.35 6.60 20.98
N PRO A 13 -0.81 6.44 19.76
CA PRO A 13 0.48 5.85 19.57
C PRO A 13 1.58 6.59 20.33
N GLY A 14 2.55 5.86 20.86
CA GLY A 14 3.70 6.42 21.56
C GLY A 14 4.96 5.60 21.29
N VAL A 15 6.12 6.23 21.41
CA VAL A 15 7.40 5.51 21.36
C VAL A 15 7.76 5.01 22.74
N ALA A 16 8.07 3.72 22.85
CA ALA A 16 8.43 3.05 24.11
C ALA A 16 9.66 2.16 23.92
N GLU A 17 10.35 1.92 25.04
CA GLU A 17 11.35 0.86 25.13
C GLU A 17 10.67 -0.46 25.46
N ILE A 18 10.87 -1.47 24.61
CA ILE A 18 10.34 -2.83 24.80
C ILE A 18 11.49 -3.85 24.66
N PRO A 19 11.35 -5.07 25.15
CA PRO A 19 12.34 -6.12 24.95
C PRO A 19 12.61 -6.35 23.46
N THR A 20 13.89 -6.49 23.07
CA THR A 20 14.24 -6.92 21.70
C THR A 20 13.77 -8.36 21.51
N PRO A 21 13.04 -8.69 20.45
CA PRO A 21 12.59 -10.06 20.22
C PRO A 21 13.78 -11.00 19.96
N LYS A 22 13.59 -12.25 20.30
CA LYS A 22 14.54 -13.33 19.95
C LYS A 22 13.91 -14.17 18.85
N PRO A 23 14.65 -14.49 17.78
CA PRO A 23 14.09 -15.34 16.74
C PRO A 23 13.88 -16.76 17.31
N GLY A 24 12.67 -17.28 17.14
CA GLY A 24 12.31 -18.66 17.43
C GLY A 24 12.69 -19.60 16.29
N GLN A 25 12.23 -20.86 16.38
CA GLN A 25 12.46 -21.85 15.33
C GLN A 25 11.85 -21.36 14.00
N GLY A 26 12.61 -21.45 12.90
CA GLY A 26 12.19 -21.00 11.57
C GLY A 26 12.01 -19.48 11.42
N GLN A 27 12.52 -18.68 12.38
CA GLN A 27 12.42 -17.23 12.33
C GLN A 27 13.77 -16.56 12.08
N VAL A 28 13.74 -15.39 11.49
CA VAL A 28 14.88 -14.48 11.35
C VAL A 28 14.64 -13.21 12.18
N LEU A 29 15.68 -12.70 12.82
CA LEU A 29 15.68 -11.37 13.44
C LEU A 29 16.26 -10.38 12.44
N ILE A 30 15.43 -9.42 12.04
CA ILE A 30 15.81 -8.34 11.13
C ILE A 30 16.04 -7.08 11.96
N LYS A 31 17.24 -6.48 11.84
CA LYS A 31 17.50 -5.12 12.29
C LYS A 31 16.97 -4.17 11.23
N LEU A 32 15.86 -3.52 11.53
CA LEU A 32 15.21 -2.61 10.60
C LEU A 32 16.05 -1.35 10.36
N ARG A 33 16.03 -0.86 9.15
CA ARG A 33 16.65 0.39 8.68
C ARG A 33 15.61 1.40 8.24
N ALA A 34 14.46 0.90 7.79
CA ALA A 34 13.34 1.72 7.38
C ALA A 34 12.01 0.97 7.52
N ALA A 35 10.92 1.72 7.73
CA ALA A 35 9.57 1.20 7.76
C ALA A 35 8.61 2.10 6.98
N GLY A 36 7.81 1.52 6.08
CA GLY A 36 6.83 2.23 5.26
C GLY A 36 5.51 2.44 6.00
N MET A 37 4.98 3.66 5.97
CA MET A 37 3.67 3.96 6.55
C MET A 37 2.55 3.74 5.55
N ASN A 38 1.42 3.21 6.05
CA ASN A 38 0.22 2.93 5.27
C ASN A 38 -1.04 3.33 6.03
N PRO A 39 -2.15 3.67 5.33
CA PRO A 39 -3.42 3.96 6.02
C PRO A 39 -3.92 2.81 6.89
N MET A 40 -3.61 1.56 6.54
CA MET A 40 -3.97 0.37 7.32
C MET A 40 -3.40 0.37 8.74
N ASP A 41 -2.26 1.02 8.98
CA ASP A 41 -1.64 1.08 10.30
C ASP A 41 -2.54 1.83 11.31
N LEU A 42 -3.31 2.83 10.83
CA LEU A 42 -4.34 3.51 11.61
C LEU A 42 -5.51 2.58 11.94
N TRP A 43 -5.92 1.74 10.99
CA TRP A 43 -7.01 0.76 11.20
C TRP A 43 -6.59 -0.29 12.23
N LEU A 44 -5.35 -0.75 12.18
CA LEU A 44 -4.79 -1.65 13.19
C LEU A 44 -4.84 -1.01 14.57
N ALA A 45 -4.31 0.19 14.70
CA ALA A 45 -4.29 0.93 15.97
C ALA A 45 -5.71 1.22 16.52
N SER A 46 -6.68 1.50 15.66
CA SER A 46 -8.07 1.79 16.05
C SER A 46 -8.87 0.54 16.43
N GLY A 47 -8.41 -0.65 16.07
CA GLY A 47 -9.12 -1.90 16.29
C GLY A 47 -10.19 -2.22 15.24
N ALA A 48 -10.11 -1.65 14.04
CA ALA A 48 -11.00 -2.01 12.95
C ALA A 48 -10.91 -3.51 12.57
N TRP A 49 -9.80 -4.15 12.91
CA TRP A 49 -9.57 -5.58 12.70
C TRP A 49 -9.59 -6.40 13.99
N LYS A 50 -10.35 -5.98 15.00
CA LYS A 50 -10.51 -6.67 16.30
C LYS A 50 -10.74 -8.20 16.23
N PRO A 51 -11.42 -8.77 15.23
CA PRO A 51 -11.56 -10.22 15.14
C PRO A 51 -10.23 -10.99 14.99
N MET A 52 -9.16 -10.33 14.53
CA MET A 52 -7.83 -10.94 14.47
C MET A 52 -7.18 -10.93 15.87
N PRO A 53 -6.50 -12.03 16.27
CA PRO A 53 -5.71 -12.05 17.50
C PRO A 53 -4.69 -10.90 17.53
N ALA A 54 -4.53 -10.26 18.68
CA ALA A 54 -3.59 -9.16 18.87
C ALA A 54 -2.81 -9.31 20.18
N THR A 55 -1.62 -8.72 20.21
CA THR A 55 -0.73 -8.64 21.38
C THR A 55 -0.53 -7.17 21.76
N PHE A 56 -0.56 -6.86 23.06
CA PHE A 56 -0.28 -5.51 23.56
C PHE A 56 0.89 -5.52 24.54
N PRO A 57 1.74 -4.46 24.60
CA PRO A 57 1.67 -3.33 23.67
C PRO A 57 1.83 -3.77 22.21
N MET A 58 0.93 -3.30 21.34
CA MET A 58 0.95 -3.61 19.92
C MET A 58 2.03 -2.77 19.24
N VAL A 59 3.05 -3.39 18.65
CA VAL A 59 4.00 -2.69 17.76
C VAL A 59 3.31 -2.44 16.42
N LEU A 60 3.34 -1.19 15.97
CA LEU A 60 2.69 -0.78 14.73
C LEU A 60 3.56 -1.03 13.50
N GLY A 61 2.94 -0.86 12.32
CA GLY A 61 3.60 -0.95 11.01
C GLY A 61 3.60 -2.34 10.41
N ALA A 62 3.47 -2.39 9.08
CA ALA A 62 3.48 -3.62 8.31
C ALA A 62 4.67 -3.70 7.35
N ASP A 63 5.03 -2.61 6.67
CA ASP A 63 6.10 -2.59 5.68
C ASP A 63 7.45 -2.28 6.34
N GLY A 64 8.47 -3.07 6.03
CA GLY A 64 9.81 -2.84 6.56
C GLY A 64 10.93 -3.30 5.64
N ALA A 65 12.11 -2.73 5.86
CA ALA A 65 13.36 -3.15 5.22
C ALA A 65 14.52 -3.06 6.21
N GLY A 66 15.44 -4.01 6.15
CA GLY A 66 16.58 -4.07 7.06
C GLY A 66 17.47 -5.28 6.81
N VAL A 67 18.38 -5.54 7.75
CA VAL A 67 19.44 -6.54 7.64
C VAL A 67 19.16 -7.69 8.60
N VAL A 68 19.30 -8.92 8.14
CA VAL A 68 19.24 -10.11 9.01
C VAL A 68 20.39 -10.06 10.01
N GLU A 69 20.06 -9.97 11.30
CA GLU A 69 21.05 -9.93 12.39
C GLU A 69 21.27 -11.28 13.05
N LYS A 70 20.20 -12.08 13.18
CA LYS A 70 20.27 -13.43 13.78
C LYS A 70 19.30 -14.38 13.10
N LEU A 71 19.66 -15.64 13.13
CA LEU A 71 18.83 -16.75 12.67
C LEU A 71 18.32 -17.56 13.86
N GLY A 72 17.07 -17.97 13.82
CA GLY A 72 16.51 -18.99 14.70
C GLY A 72 16.91 -20.39 14.24
N GLU A 73 16.70 -21.37 15.09
CA GLU A 73 16.97 -22.77 14.75
C GLU A 73 16.12 -23.21 13.54
N GLY A 74 16.72 -23.95 12.60
CA GLY A 74 16.06 -24.51 11.44
C GLY A 74 15.85 -23.54 10.27
N THR A 75 16.28 -22.26 10.37
CA THR A 75 16.26 -21.32 9.24
C THR A 75 17.27 -21.70 8.17
N SER A 76 16.88 -21.61 6.91
CA SER A 76 17.70 -22.01 5.76
C SER A 76 17.60 -21.09 4.55
N LYS A 77 16.56 -20.24 4.46
CA LYS A 77 16.36 -19.36 3.30
C LYS A 77 17.27 -18.15 3.27
N TYR A 78 17.67 -17.67 4.45
CA TYR A 78 18.41 -16.43 4.61
C TYR A 78 19.70 -16.65 5.41
N SER A 79 20.63 -15.70 5.29
CA SER A 79 21.89 -15.64 6.02
C SER A 79 22.01 -14.35 6.81
N VAL A 80 22.78 -14.37 7.89
CA VAL A 80 23.14 -13.13 8.60
C VAL A 80 23.85 -12.19 7.63
N GLY A 81 23.41 -10.93 7.59
CA GLY A 81 23.88 -9.92 6.66
C GLY A 81 23.04 -9.78 5.38
N ASP A 82 22.07 -10.64 5.13
CA ASP A 82 21.14 -10.46 4.01
C ASP A 82 20.29 -9.20 4.23
N ASP A 83 20.17 -8.37 3.20
CA ASP A 83 19.26 -7.23 3.16
C ASP A 83 17.88 -7.70 2.69
N LEU A 84 16.85 -7.49 3.51
CA LEU A 84 15.49 -7.95 3.25
C LEU A 84 14.48 -6.81 3.35
N PHE A 85 13.37 -6.93 2.61
CA PHE A 85 12.20 -6.08 2.75
C PHE A 85 10.92 -6.91 2.58
N GLY A 86 9.79 -6.41 3.12
CA GLY A 86 8.54 -7.13 2.99
C GLY A 86 7.38 -6.49 3.71
N GLN A 87 6.20 -7.15 3.58
CA GLN A 87 5.03 -6.83 4.37
C GLN A 87 4.86 -7.83 5.50
N LEU A 88 5.00 -7.37 6.73
CA LEU A 88 5.04 -8.20 7.95
C LEU A 88 3.74 -8.10 8.77
N LEU A 89 2.59 -8.10 8.09
CA LEU A 89 1.29 -8.14 8.73
C LEU A 89 0.98 -9.58 9.17
N ILE A 90 1.46 -9.95 10.35
CA ILE A 90 1.41 -11.32 10.88
C ILE A 90 0.56 -11.35 12.15
N ALA A 91 -0.28 -12.39 12.28
CA ALA A 91 -1.02 -12.63 13.52
C ALA A 91 -0.14 -13.38 14.56
N PRO A 92 -0.26 -13.04 15.86
CA PRO A 92 -1.11 -11.99 16.43
C PRO A 92 -0.65 -10.59 16.00
N LEU A 93 -1.61 -9.69 15.72
CA LEU A 93 -1.29 -8.30 15.34
C LEU A 93 -0.44 -7.66 16.43
N GLY A 94 0.58 -6.91 16.04
CA GLY A 94 1.50 -6.25 16.96
C GLY A 94 2.66 -7.10 17.45
N SER A 95 2.71 -8.40 17.11
CA SER A 95 3.85 -9.27 17.46
C SER A 95 5.06 -9.07 16.55
N ALA A 96 4.85 -8.55 15.34
CA ALA A 96 5.86 -8.36 14.30
C ALA A 96 5.76 -6.99 13.61
N GLY A 97 5.43 -5.93 14.36
CA GLY A 97 5.32 -4.59 13.81
C GLY A 97 6.67 -4.01 13.38
N THR A 98 6.67 -3.23 12.29
CA THR A 98 7.89 -2.68 11.68
C THR A 98 8.28 -1.30 12.18
N TYR A 99 7.44 -0.63 12.98
CA TYR A 99 7.81 0.67 13.58
C TYR A 99 8.65 0.44 14.84
N ALA A 100 9.74 -0.29 14.67
CA ALA A 100 10.66 -0.70 15.71
C ALA A 100 12.08 -0.90 15.17
N GLU A 101 13.07 -0.91 16.05
CA GLU A 101 14.45 -1.15 15.63
C GLU A 101 14.70 -2.60 15.17
N TYR A 102 13.90 -3.56 15.64
CA TYR A 102 14.02 -4.99 15.32
C TYR A 102 12.64 -5.65 15.16
N VAL A 103 12.60 -6.66 14.30
CA VAL A 103 11.45 -7.55 14.17
C VAL A 103 11.92 -9.01 14.02
N ALA A 104 11.22 -9.94 14.67
CA ALA A 104 11.43 -11.38 14.47
C ALA A 104 10.25 -11.96 13.69
N VAL A 105 10.51 -12.58 12.56
CA VAL A 105 9.48 -13.10 11.65
C VAL A 105 9.85 -14.46 11.11
N SER A 106 8.85 -15.24 10.69
CA SER A 106 9.10 -16.50 9.97
C SER A 106 9.90 -16.23 8.68
N GLU A 107 10.83 -17.12 8.35
CA GLU A 107 11.50 -17.09 7.05
C GLU A 107 10.53 -17.34 5.88
N ASP A 108 9.31 -17.84 6.15
CA ASP A 108 8.24 -18.03 5.18
C ASP A 108 7.29 -16.81 5.05
N ALA A 109 7.55 -15.73 5.83
CA ALA A 109 6.82 -14.48 5.66
C ALA A 109 7.05 -13.90 4.25
N PRO A 110 6.16 -13.01 3.77
CA PRO A 110 6.36 -12.32 2.49
C PRO A 110 7.57 -11.36 2.55
N LEU A 111 8.74 -11.93 2.36
CA LEU A 111 10.04 -11.25 2.35
C LEU A 111 10.72 -11.46 1.00
N ALA A 112 11.43 -10.44 0.53
CA ALA A 112 12.31 -10.52 -0.62
C ALA A 112 13.67 -9.88 -0.29
N ARG A 113 14.72 -10.27 -1.02
CA ARG A 113 16.03 -9.62 -0.91
C ARG A 113 15.97 -8.23 -1.52
N VAL A 114 16.60 -7.27 -0.84
CA VAL A 114 16.78 -5.92 -1.41
C VAL A 114 17.80 -6.03 -2.55
N PRO A 115 17.43 -5.72 -3.80
CA PRO A 115 18.38 -5.80 -4.90
C PRO A 115 19.49 -4.74 -4.78
N THR A 116 20.65 -5.05 -5.35
CA THR A 116 21.74 -4.07 -5.45
C THR A 116 21.28 -2.79 -6.15
N GLY A 117 21.56 -1.64 -5.56
CA GLY A 117 21.16 -0.33 -6.08
C GLY A 117 19.87 0.21 -5.48
N LEU A 118 19.12 -0.57 -4.71
CA LEU A 118 17.94 -0.12 -3.98
C LEU A 118 18.30 0.16 -2.52
N ASP A 119 18.00 1.38 -2.01
CA ASP A 119 18.19 1.67 -0.59
C ASP A 119 17.02 1.17 0.26
N HIS A 120 17.24 0.97 1.57
CA HIS A 120 16.23 0.46 2.49
C HIS A 120 15.00 1.36 2.61
N VAL A 121 15.16 2.68 2.43
CA VAL A 121 14.02 3.63 2.50
C VAL A 121 13.11 3.44 1.30
N VAL A 122 13.68 3.25 0.12
CA VAL A 122 12.92 2.92 -1.08
C VAL A 122 12.31 1.53 -0.93
N ALA A 123 13.09 0.53 -0.52
CA ALA A 123 12.61 -0.84 -0.32
C ALA A 123 11.41 -0.91 0.65
N ALA A 124 11.47 -0.17 1.79
CA ALA A 124 10.36 -0.11 2.75
C ALA A 124 9.11 0.61 2.21
N ALA A 125 9.23 1.45 1.18
CA ALA A 125 8.10 2.13 0.56
C ALA A 125 7.30 1.24 -0.41
N LEU A 126 7.85 0.09 -0.82
CA LEU A 126 7.31 -0.74 -1.89
C LEU A 126 6.19 -1.69 -1.45
N PRO A 127 6.27 -2.46 -0.35
CA PRO A 127 5.46 -3.67 -0.18
C PRO A 127 3.97 -3.42 -0.33
N THR A 128 3.34 -2.73 0.61
CA THR A 128 1.88 -2.51 0.54
C THR A 128 1.48 -1.66 -0.65
N ALA A 129 2.15 -0.52 -0.89
CA ALA A 129 1.71 0.40 -1.91
C ALA A 129 2.03 -0.07 -3.34
N GLY A 130 3.26 -0.48 -3.58
CA GLY A 130 3.69 -0.98 -4.88
C GLY A 130 3.08 -2.34 -5.21
N GLY A 131 3.07 -3.25 -4.21
CA GLY A 131 2.44 -4.56 -4.34
C GLY A 131 0.95 -4.47 -4.65
N THR A 132 0.21 -3.58 -3.98
CA THR A 132 -1.21 -3.32 -4.31
C THR A 132 -1.35 -2.79 -5.73
N GLY A 133 -0.53 -1.79 -6.13
CA GLY A 133 -0.59 -1.21 -7.47
C GLY A 133 -0.32 -2.24 -8.58
N LEU A 134 0.70 -3.09 -8.41
CA LEU A 134 1.04 -4.16 -9.34
C LEU A 134 -0.06 -5.22 -9.41
N ALA A 135 -0.47 -5.78 -8.26
CA ALA A 135 -1.43 -6.86 -8.23
C ALA A 135 -2.84 -6.43 -8.68
N LEU A 136 -3.24 -5.17 -8.43
CA LEU A 136 -4.48 -4.61 -8.99
C LEU A 136 -4.46 -4.61 -10.52
N VAL A 137 -3.37 -4.15 -11.11
CA VAL A 137 -3.26 -4.09 -12.59
C VAL A 137 -3.19 -5.50 -13.17
N ASP A 138 -2.41 -6.42 -12.58
CA ASP A 138 -2.36 -7.83 -13.00
C ASP A 138 -3.78 -8.46 -13.03
N GLN A 139 -4.61 -8.17 -12.01
CA GLN A 139 -5.99 -8.70 -11.93
C GLN A 139 -6.93 -8.09 -12.98
N LEU A 140 -6.66 -6.84 -13.41
CA LEU A 140 -7.53 -6.08 -14.32
C LEU A 140 -7.12 -6.21 -15.79
N GLU A 141 -5.99 -6.85 -16.09
CA GLU A 141 -5.54 -7.07 -17.47
C GLU A 141 -6.51 -7.94 -18.27
N PRO A 142 -6.60 -7.71 -19.60
CA PRO A 142 -5.84 -6.77 -20.42
C PRO A 142 -6.38 -5.34 -20.34
N LEU A 143 -5.48 -4.35 -20.25
CA LEU A 143 -5.83 -2.92 -20.17
C LEU A 143 -5.54 -2.14 -21.46
N ALA A 144 -4.97 -2.77 -22.49
CA ALA A 144 -4.70 -2.13 -23.77
C ALA A 144 -5.96 -1.43 -24.32
N ASP A 145 -5.81 -0.14 -24.63
CA ASP A 145 -6.86 0.75 -25.14
C ASP A 145 -8.05 1.00 -24.20
N LYS A 146 -8.08 0.42 -22.99
CA LYS A 146 -9.14 0.66 -22.02
C LYS A 146 -8.97 2.00 -21.31
N THR A 147 -10.08 2.67 -21.04
CA THR A 147 -10.12 3.87 -20.20
C THR A 147 -10.17 3.47 -18.74
N VAL A 148 -9.13 3.83 -17.97
CA VAL A 148 -8.93 3.45 -16.57
C VAL A 148 -9.00 4.69 -15.69
N LEU A 149 -10.07 4.82 -14.90
CA LEU A 149 -10.21 5.88 -13.90
C LEU A 149 -9.60 5.44 -12.57
N ILE A 150 -8.60 6.19 -12.08
CA ILE A 150 -7.97 5.95 -10.77
C ILE A 150 -8.31 7.08 -9.82
N VAL A 151 -9.09 6.78 -8.78
CA VAL A 151 -9.45 7.70 -7.70
C VAL A 151 -8.43 7.55 -6.58
N GLY A 152 -7.81 8.68 -6.17
CA GLY A 152 -6.68 8.66 -5.24
C GLY A 152 -5.32 8.42 -5.90
N ALA A 153 -5.19 8.71 -7.20
CA ALA A 153 -3.98 8.47 -7.99
C ALA A 153 -2.71 9.15 -7.41
N GLY A 154 -2.84 10.26 -6.70
CA GLY A 154 -1.70 10.97 -6.09
C GLY A 154 -1.11 10.34 -4.83
N GLY A 155 -1.78 9.34 -4.24
CA GLY A 155 -1.30 8.60 -3.08
C GLY A 155 -0.25 7.53 -3.41
N GLY A 156 0.17 6.77 -2.39
CA GLY A 156 1.16 5.71 -2.55
C GLY A 156 0.73 4.66 -3.57
N VAL A 157 -0.38 3.96 -3.31
CA VAL A 157 -0.92 2.94 -4.23
C VAL A 157 -1.24 3.51 -5.60
N GLY A 158 -1.95 4.66 -5.63
CA GLY A 158 -2.39 5.28 -6.88
C GLY A 158 -1.24 5.70 -7.80
N SER A 159 -0.11 6.12 -7.24
CA SER A 159 1.09 6.46 -8.00
C SER A 159 1.70 5.24 -8.71
N PHE A 160 1.70 4.08 -8.07
CA PHE A 160 2.14 2.83 -8.67
C PHE A 160 1.11 2.31 -9.68
N ALA A 161 -0.17 2.26 -9.30
CA ALA A 161 -1.25 1.79 -10.18
C ALA A 161 -1.34 2.61 -11.48
N THR A 162 -1.12 3.94 -11.42
CA THR A 162 -1.07 4.79 -12.61
C THR A 162 0.01 4.34 -13.58
N GLN A 163 1.21 4.07 -13.09
CA GLN A 163 2.34 3.65 -13.94
C GLN A 163 2.12 2.24 -14.50
N PHE A 164 1.69 1.29 -13.66
CA PHE A 164 1.42 -0.08 -14.12
C PHE A 164 0.30 -0.10 -15.16
N ALA A 165 -0.82 0.60 -14.93
CA ALA A 165 -1.92 0.65 -15.88
C ALA A 165 -1.53 1.33 -17.20
N ALA A 166 -0.73 2.40 -17.15
CA ALA A 166 -0.21 3.05 -18.35
C ALA A 166 0.76 2.14 -19.12
N ASN A 167 1.65 1.42 -18.43
CA ASN A 167 2.58 0.46 -19.05
C ASN A 167 1.85 -0.75 -19.65
N ALA A 168 0.69 -1.12 -19.11
CA ALA A 168 -0.22 -2.14 -19.67
C ALA A 168 -1.07 -1.62 -20.85
N GLY A 169 -0.81 -0.39 -21.35
CA GLY A 169 -1.48 0.22 -22.49
C GLY A 169 -2.82 0.89 -22.16
N GLY A 170 -3.17 1.05 -20.89
CA GLY A 170 -4.40 1.72 -20.45
C GLY A 170 -4.36 3.23 -20.67
N ASN A 171 -5.51 3.81 -21.04
CA ASN A 171 -5.72 5.25 -21.09
C ASN A 171 -6.11 5.74 -19.69
N VAL A 172 -5.12 6.10 -18.89
CA VAL A 172 -5.33 6.41 -17.46
C VAL A 172 -5.85 7.83 -17.26
N ILE A 173 -6.98 7.96 -16.54
CA ILE A 173 -7.52 9.20 -16.00
C ILE A 173 -7.16 9.23 -14.52
N ALA A 174 -6.29 10.13 -14.11
CA ALA A 174 -5.85 10.27 -12.72
C ALA A 174 -6.66 11.34 -11.98
N ASN A 175 -7.45 10.94 -10.98
CA ASN A 175 -8.11 11.89 -10.07
C ASN A 175 -7.16 12.28 -8.95
N VAL A 176 -6.69 13.53 -8.99
CA VAL A 176 -5.63 14.06 -8.11
C VAL A 176 -5.90 15.50 -7.68
N ARG A 177 -4.97 16.11 -6.95
CA ARG A 177 -4.90 17.57 -6.77
C ARG A 177 -4.18 18.19 -7.97
N ALA A 178 -4.45 19.45 -8.27
CA ALA A 178 -3.77 20.18 -9.34
C ALA A 178 -2.23 20.10 -9.26
N ASP A 179 -1.67 20.20 -8.06
CA ASP A 179 -0.23 20.15 -7.80
C ASP A 179 0.42 18.79 -8.13
N ASP A 180 -0.37 17.72 -8.25
CA ASP A 180 0.09 16.37 -8.59
C ASP A 180 -0.12 16.03 -10.07
N ALA A 181 -0.80 16.90 -10.84
CA ALA A 181 -1.20 16.61 -12.21
C ALA A 181 0.00 16.37 -13.14
N GLU A 182 1.05 17.18 -13.05
CA GLU A 182 2.27 17.01 -13.86
C GLU A 182 2.96 15.69 -13.55
N ARG A 183 3.08 15.34 -12.27
CA ARG A 183 3.65 14.06 -11.83
C ARG A 183 2.87 12.87 -12.39
N MET A 184 1.54 12.93 -12.36
CA MET A 184 0.70 11.84 -12.91
C MET A 184 0.85 11.72 -14.43
N ARG A 185 0.97 12.84 -15.16
CA ARG A 185 1.28 12.78 -16.60
C ARG A 185 2.65 12.18 -16.84
N GLY A 186 3.64 12.51 -16.03
CA GLY A 186 4.97 11.88 -16.05
C GLY A 186 4.93 10.38 -15.76
N TYR A 187 3.92 9.91 -15.02
CA TYR A 187 3.66 8.49 -14.77
C TYR A 187 2.80 7.82 -15.86
N GLY A 188 2.47 8.53 -16.95
CA GLY A 188 1.75 7.98 -18.09
C GLY A 188 0.24 8.24 -18.08
N ALA A 189 -0.30 8.99 -17.11
CA ALA A 189 -1.71 9.37 -17.16
C ALA A 189 -1.98 10.25 -18.39
N LYS A 190 -2.99 9.88 -19.18
CA LYS A 190 -3.42 10.64 -20.37
C LYS A 190 -4.21 11.87 -19.95
N GLU A 191 -5.00 11.75 -18.90
CA GLU A 191 -5.84 12.81 -18.36
C GLU A 191 -5.66 12.95 -16.86
N THR A 192 -5.88 14.18 -16.36
CA THR A 192 -5.89 14.47 -14.91
C THR A 192 -7.12 15.28 -14.57
N ILE A 193 -7.84 14.89 -13.51
CA ILE A 193 -9.01 15.63 -13.01
C ILE A 193 -8.69 16.12 -11.60
N ASP A 194 -8.75 17.46 -11.41
CA ASP A 194 -8.54 18.04 -10.09
C ASP A 194 -9.77 17.83 -9.19
N ARG A 195 -9.59 16.98 -8.17
CA ARG A 195 -10.62 16.61 -7.20
C ARG A 195 -11.18 17.78 -6.37
N ARG A 196 -10.51 18.95 -6.40
CA ARG A 196 -10.92 20.15 -5.66
C ARG A 196 -11.65 21.17 -6.53
N ALA A 197 -11.40 21.14 -7.84
CA ALA A 197 -11.94 22.11 -8.78
C ALA A 197 -13.32 21.69 -9.33
N VAL A 198 -13.53 20.40 -9.53
CA VAL A 198 -14.75 19.88 -10.17
C VAL A 198 -15.25 18.60 -9.48
N ALA A 199 -16.56 18.40 -9.55
CA ALA A 199 -17.16 17.14 -9.14
C ALA A 199 -16.76 16.03 -10.12
N LEU A 200 -16.06 15.02 -9.64
CA LEU A 200 -15.49 13.95 -10.47
C LEU A 200 -16.52 13.28 -11.37
N PRO A 201 -17.75 12.89 -10.89
CA PRO A 201 -18.73 12.27 -11.77
C PRO A 201 -19.19 13.16 -12.93
N ALA A 202 -19.29 14.47 -12.71
CA ALA A 202 -19.69 15.40 -13.76
C ALA A 202 -18.59 15.56 -14.82
N ALA A 203 -17.34 15.71 -14.39
CA ALA A 203 -16.20 15.82 -15.29
C ALA A 203 -16.01 14.56 -16.15
N VAL A 204 -16.12 13.37 -15.54
CA VAL A 204 -15.99 12.10 -16.28
C VAL A 204 -17.12 11.93 -17.29
N ARG A 205 -18.39 12.17 -16.91
CA ARG A 205 -19.52 12.07 -17.87
C ARG A 205 -19.42 13.05 -19.03
N GLN A 206 -18.85 14.23 -18.79
CA GLN A 206 -18.66 15.22 -19.85
C GLN A 206 -17.58 14.79 -20.87
N ALA A 207 -16.45 14.25 -20.37
CA ALA A 207 -15.34 13.83 -21.22
C ALA A 207 -15.54 12.44 -21.82
N HIS A 208 -16.20 11.54 -21.08
CA HIS A 208 -16.43 10.14 -21.42
C HIS A 208 -17.93 9.81 -21.28
N PRO A 209 -18.79 10.25 -22.21
CA PRO A 209 -20.25 10.08 -22.12
C PRO A 209 -20.68 8.61 -22.14
N ASP A 210 -19.89 7.73 -22.75
CA ASP A 210 -20.14 6.28 -22.78
C ASP A 210 -19.62 5.56 -21.51
N GLY A 211 -19.00 6.29 -20.58
CA GLY A 211 -18.39 5.77 -19.36
C GLY A 211 -16.95 5.31 -19.54
N VAL A 212 -16.36 4.82 -18.44
CA VAL A 212 -15.00 4.26 -18.40
C VAL A 212 -15.05 2.73 -18.40
N ASP A 213 -13.96 2.08 -18.80
CA ASP A 213 -13.87 0.60 -18.77
C ASP A 213 -13.58 0.05 -17.38
N VAL A 214 -12.70 0.76 -16.65
CA VAL A 214 -12.22 0.31 -15.36
C VAL A 214 -12.22 1.48 -14.39
N LEU A 215 -12.74 1.24 -13.19
CA LEU A 215 -12.58 2.09 -12.02
C LEU A 215 -11.66 1.40 -10.99
N ILE A 216 -10.62 2.10 -10.57
CA ILE A 216 -9.80 1.75 -9.40
C ILE A 216 -10.06 2.81 -8.33
N ASP A 217 -10.82 2.44 -7.29
CA ASP A 217 -11.08 3.33 -6.17
C ASP A 217 -10.25 2.95 -4.95
N LEU A 218 -9.42 3.91 -4.51
CA LEU A 218 -8.48 3.78 -3.40
C LEU A 218 -8.85 4.66 -2.21
N VAL A 219 -10.02 5.31 -2.23
CA VAL A 219 -10.35 6.40 -1.31
C VAL A 219 -11.66 6.22 -0.58
N ASP A 220 -12.74 5.86 -1.30
CA ASP A 220 -14.06 5.79 -0.70
C ASP A 220 -14.15 4.70 0.36
N ALA A 221 -14.66 5.07 1.52
CA ALA A 221 -14.77 4.22 2.69
C ALA A 221 -16.23 3.82 2.98
N ASP A 222 -17.17 4.19 2.12
CA ASP A 222 -18.58 3.82 2.24
C ASP A 222 -19.17 3.38 0.89
N ALA A 223 -20.19 2.52 0.96
CA ALA A 223 -20.79 1.91 -0.21
C ALA A 223 -21.50 2.93 -1.13
N ALA A 224 -22.04 4.02 -0.60
CA ALA A 224 -22.76 5.02 -1.40
C ALA A 224 -21.78 5.86 -2.25
N GLY A 225 -20.67 6.29 -1.67
CA GLY A 225 -19.59 6.97 -2.38
C GLY A 225 -19.05 6.11 -3.51
N PHE A 226 -18.69 4.85 -3.21
CA PHE A 226 -18.23 3.91 -4.21
C PHE A 226 -19.26 3.64 -5.31
N ALA A 227 -20.55 3.44 -4.98
CA ALA A 227 -21.62 3.22 -5.96
C ALA A 227 -21.78 4.41 -6.92
N ALA A 228 -21.66 5.65 -6.41
CA ALA A 228 -21.71 6.86 -7.24
C ALA A 228 -20.56 6.88 -8.27
N LEU A 229 -19.35 6.46 -7.89
CA LEU A 229 -18.21 6.34 -8.81
C LEU A 229 -18.37 5.15 -9.76
N ALA A 230 -18.81 4.01 -9.27
CA ALA A 230 -19.04 2.81 -10.07
C ALA A 230 -20.09 3.02 -11.17
N SER A 231 -21.04 3.97 -10.97
CA SER A 231 -22.00 4.38 -12.01
C SER A 231 -21.37 5.07 -13.24
N LEU A 232 -20.07 5.36 -13.19
CA LEU A 232 -19.29 5.88 -14.31
C LEU A 232 -18.72 4.76 -15.19
N VAL A 233 -18.77 3.52 -14.72
CA VAL A 233 -18.27 2.35 -15.45
C VAL A 233 -19.37 1.90 -16.44
N ARG A 234 -18.97 1.71 -17.70
CA ARG A 234 -19.90 1.21 -18.74
C ARG A 234 -20.26 -0.26 -18.50
N PRO A 235 -21.42 -0.74 -18.99
CA PRO A 235 -21.73 -2.17 -18.98
C PRO A 235 -20.62 -3.00 -19.62
N GLY A 236 -20.27 -4.13 -18.99
CA GLY A 236 -19.12 -4.96 -19.35
C GLY A 236 -17.79 -4.50 -18.75
N GLY A 237 -17.73 -3.37 -18.06
CA GLY A 237 -16.54 -2.88 -17.37
C GLY A 237 -16.40 -3.43 -15.96
N THR A 238 -15.35 -2.96 -15.26
CA THR A 238 -14.97 -3.42 -13.91
C THR A 238 -14.80 -2.24 -12.95
N ALA A 239 -15.36 -2.36 -11.75
CA ALA A 239 -15.17 -1.41 -10.65
C ALA A 239 -14.54 -2.12 -9.45
N THR A 240 -13.37 -1.65 -9.00
CA THR A 240 -12.66 -2.25 -7.87
C THR A 240 -12.48 -1.27 -6.72
N SER A 241 -12.66 -1.77 -5.48
CA SER A 241 -12.43 -1.05 -4.23
C SER A 241 -11.37 -1.76 -3.40
N THR A 242 -10.43 -0.99 -2.86
CA THR A 242 -9.45 -1.48 -1.85
C THR A 242 -9.97 -1.38 -0.42
N ASN A 243 -11.14 -0.76 -0.21
CA ASN A 243 -11.76 -0.54 1.10
C ASN A 243 -12.93 -1.49 1.37
N TYR A 244 -13.13 -2.50 0.53
CA TYR A 244 -14.16 -3.54 0.67
C TYR A 244 -15.60 -3.00 0.71
N VAL A 245 -15.88 -1.94 -0.04
CA VAL A 245 -17.20 -1.26 -0.08
C VAL A 245 -18.00 -1.52 -1.34
N ALA A 246 -17.49 -2.37 -2.24
CA ALA A 246 -18.21 -2.74 -3.47
C ALA A 246 -19.38 -3.70 -3.15
N ASP A 247 -20.60 -3.33 -3.51
CA ASP A 247 -21.73 -4.27 -3.59
C ASP A 247 -21.66 -5.01 -4.95
N GLU A 248 -20.96 -6.14 -4.94
CA GLU A 248 -20.72 -6.95 -6.15
C GLU A 248 -22.03 -7.47 -6.78
N ALA A 249 -23.08 -7.70 -5.98
CA ALA A 249 -24.37 -8.17 -6.48
C ALA A 249 -25.12 -7.05 -7.21
N ALA A 250 -25.17 -5.86 -6.63
CA ALA A 250 -25.78 -4.68 -7.24
C ALA A 250 -25.05 -4.27 -8.53
N LEU A 251 -23.72 -4.29 -8.54
CA LEU A 251 -22.91 -4.00 -9.72
C LEU A 251 -23.15 -5.02 -10.84
N ARG A 252 -23.19 -6.30 -10.53
CA ARG A 252 -23.50 -7.35 -11.51
C ARG A 252 -24.88 -7.16 -12.12
N ALA A 253 -25.87 -6.72 -11.35
CA ALA A 253 -27.22 -6.42 -11.86
C ALA A 253 -27.23 -5.25 -12.85
N SER A 254 -26.28 -4.32 -12.76
CA SER A 254 -26.06 -3.22 -13.71
C SER A 254 -25.11 -3.56 -14.87
N GLY A 255 -24.65 -4.81 -14.96
CA GLY A 255 -23.73 -5.27 -16.00
C GLY A 255 -22.26 -4.90 -15.74
N VAL A 256 -21.90 -4.50 -14.52
CA VAL A 256 -20.51 -4.15 -14.11
C VAL A 256 -19.94 -5.25 -13.21
N THR A 257 -18.70 -5.63 -13.42
CA THR A 257 -17.98 -6.53 -12.51
C THR A 257 -17.49 -5.73 -11.30
N GLY A 258 -18.00 -6.05 -10.10
CA GLY A 258 -17.52 -5.48 -8.85
C GLY A 258 -16.41 -6.34 -8.25
N ILE A 259 -15.37 -5.72 -7.69
CA ILE A 259 -14.27 -6.40 -7.01
C ILE A 259 -13.94 -5.69 -5.70
N ASN A 260 -13.99 -6.43 -4.58
CA ASN A 260 -13.37 -6.05 -3.33
C ASN A 260 -11.94 -6.63 -3.31
N PHE A 261 -10.97 -5.78 -3.62
CA PHE A 261 -9.59 -6.22 -3.83
C PHE A 261 -8.89 -6.52 -2.50
N ALA A 262 -8.30 -7.69 -2.40
CA ALA A 262 -7.38 -8.09 -1.34
C ALA A 262 -5.98 -8.31 -1.91
N LEU A 263 -4.97 -7.69 -1.32
CA LEU A 263 -3.59 -7.82 -1.77
C LEU A 263 -3.06 -9.25 -1.55
N PRO A 264 -2.75 -10.00 -2.62
CA PRO A 264 -2.17 -11.35 -2.52
C PRO A 264 -0.65 -11.25 -2.32
N MET A 265 -0.22 -10.73 -1.14
CA MET A 265 1.19 -10.50 -0.87
C MET A 265 1.98 -11.80 -0.85
N SER A 266 3.06 -11.84 -1.61
CA SER A 266 4.00 -12.95 -1.66
C SER A 266 5.44 -12.45 -1.91
N SER A 267 6.42 -13.31 -1.67
CA SER A 267 7.83 -13.01 -1.98
C SER A 267 8.02 -12.75 -3.48
N GLU A 268 7.37 -13.54 -4.34
CA GLU A 268 7.45 -13.40 -5.80
C GLU A 268 6.89 -12.05 -6.28
N LEU A 269 5.79 -11.57 -5.66
CA LEU A 269 5.24 -10.25 -5.98
C LEU A 269 6.23 -9.14 -5.61
N LEU A 270 6.89 -9.27 -4.46
CA LEU A 270 7.89 -8.32 -3.99
C LEU A 270 9.13 -8.32 -4.90
N GLU A 271 9.61 -9.49 -5.31
CA GLU A 271 10.75 -9.64 -6.23
C GLU A 271 10.45 -8.98 -7.59
N ARG A 272 9.30 -9.28 -8.20
CA ARG A 272 8.84 -8.64 -9.44
C ARG A 272 8.76 -7.11 -9.31
N LEU A 273 8.21 -6.64 -8.19
CA LEU A 273 8.09 -5.20 -7.92
C LEU A 273 9.46 -4.54 -7.79
N ALA A 274 10.39 -5.14 -7.06
CA ALA A 274 11.73 -4.61 -6.88
C ALA A 274 12.51 -4.57 -8.22
N GLU A 275 12.37 -5.60 -9.04
CA GLU A 275 12.98 -5.67 -10.37
C GLU A 275 12.55 -4.49 -11.26
N VAL A 276 11.23 -4.24 -11.39
CA VAL A 276 10.74 -3.17 -12.26
C VAL A 276 11.11 -1.76 -11.75
N VAL A 277 11.35 -1.62 -10.44
CA VAL A 277 11.82 -0.37 -9.84
C VAL A 277 13.32 -0.17 -10.10
N VAL A 278 14.13 -1.20 -9.92
CA VAL A 278 15.59 -1.15 -10.19
C VAL A 278 15.86 -0.89 -11.67
N ASP A 279 15.09 -1.51 -12.56
CA ASP A 279 15.19 -1.30 -14.02
C ASP A 279 14.70 0.09 -14.46
N GLY A 280 14.14 0.89 -13.55
CA GLY A 280 13.61 2.23 -13.86
C GLY A 280 12.31 2.23 -14.67
N ARG A 281 11.68 1.05 -14.87
CA ARG A 281 10.36 0.94 -15.54
C ARG A 281 9.24 1.54 -14.70
N ILE A 282 9.40 1.50 -13.39
CA ILE A 282 8.49 2.09 -12.40
C ILE A 282 9.31 3.01 -11.48
N VAL A 283 8.84 4.23 -11.33
CA VAL A 283 9.46 5.23 -10.44
C VAL A 283 8.72 5.24 -9.11
N THR A 284 9.46 5.16 -8.01
CA THR A 284 8.87 5.32 -6.68
C THR A 284 8.27 6.71 -6.51
N PRO A 285 7.06 6.83 -5.93
CA PRO A 285 6.50 8.14 -5.63
C PRO A 285 7.39 8.90 -4.65
N PRO A 286 7.25 10.24 -4.54
CA PRO A 286 7.98 11.03 -3.56
C PRO A 286 7.91 10.42 -2.16
N ILE A 287 9.05 10.32 -1.49
CA ILE A 287 9.15 9.76 -0.14
C ILE A 287 9.43 10.87 0.86
N THR A 288 8.54 11.02 1.84
CA THR A 288 8.77 11.85 3.02
C THR A 288 9.41 10.98 4.09
N ARG A 289 10.64 11.34 4.51
CA ARG A 289 11.35 10.65 5.60
C ARG A 289 10.99 11.30 6.94
N ILE A 290 10.71 10.47 7.93
CA ILE A 290 10.46 10.90 9.32
C ILE A 290 11.27 10.04 10.29
N SER A 291 11.39 10.45 11.53
CA SER A 291 11.97 9.64 12.61
C SER A 291 10.91 8.77 13.29
N LEU A 292 11.33 7.82 14.12
CA LEU A 292 10.42 7.00 14.93
C LEU A 292 9.60 7.87 15.89
N GLU A 293 10.18 8.95 16.41
CA GLU A 293 9.55 9.92 17.31
C GLU A 293 8.41 10.70 16.64
N ASP A 294 8.43 10.84 15.31
CA ASP A 294 7.40 11.54 14.55
C ASP A 294 6.16 10.67 14.27
N VAL A 295 6.24 9.35 14.50
CA VAL A 295 5.16 8.40 14.19
C VAL A 295 3.83 8.78 14.83
N PRO A 296 3.74 9.16 16.13
CA PRO A 296 2.47 9.54 16.74
C PRO A 296 1.78 10.73 16.02
N ALA A 297 2.57 11.70 15.58
CA ALA A 297 2.05 12.84 14.83
C ALA A 297 1.65 12.44 13.41
N ALA A 298 2.47 11.64 12.72
CA ALA A 298 2.23 11.20 11.35
C ALA A 298 1.01 10.25 11.22
N LEU A 299 0.70 9.48 12.26
CA LEU A 299 -0.50 8.63 12.34
C LEU A 299 -1.78 9.42 12.65
N ASN A 300 -1.72 10.75 12.75
CA ASN A 300 -2.94 11.54 12.84
C ASN A 300 -3.76 11.43 11.54
N PRO A 301 -5.08 11.08 11.60
CA PRO A 301 -5.90 10.87 10.41
C PRO A 301 -5.93 12.04 9.43
N ALA A 302 -5.83 13.30 9.94
CA ALA A 302 -5.81 14.49 9.10
C ALA A 302 -4.51 14.60 8.30
N GLN A 303 -3.38 14.24 8.89
CA GLN A 303 -2.07 14.22 8.20
C GLN A 303 -1.97 13.05 7.22
N ALA A 304 -2.42 11.85 7.61
CA ALA A 304 -2.44 10.68 6.73
C ALA A 304 -3.23 10.92 5.44
N ARG A 305 -4.39 11.60 5.52
CA ARG A 305 -5.20 11.97 4.34
C ARG A 305 -4.56 13.06 3.45
N SER A 306 -3.59 13.81 3.95
CA SER A 306 -2.88 14.85 3.20
C SER A 306 -1.58 14.38 2.59
N ALA A 307 -1.09 13.21 2.95
CA ALA A 307 0.17 12.65 2.46
C ALA A 307 0.18 12.53 0.92
N ARG A 308 1.31 12.87 0.33
CA ARG A 308 1.59 12.71 -1.10
C ARG A 308 2.67 11.65 -1.25
N GLY A 309 2.43 10.66 -2.11
CA GLY A 309 3.38 9.57 -2.24
C GLY A 309 3.44 8.69 -1.00
N LYS A 310 4.65 8.46 -0.47
CA LYS A 310 4.89 7.57 0.68
C LYS A 310 5.57 8.31 1.82
N THR A 311 5.23 7.93 3.04
CA THR A 311 5.98 8.31 4.24
C THR A 311 6.77 7.09 4.71
N VAL A 312 8.04 7.28 5.05
CA VAL A 312 8.94 6.22 5.50
C VAL A 312 9.66 6.68 6.77
N ILE A 313 9.64 5.84 7.79
CA ILE A 313 10.38 6.00 9.04
C ILE A 313 11.82 5.54 8.79
N ALA A 314 12.80 6.41 9.04
CA ALA A 314 14.21 6.04 9.09
C ALA A 314 14.55 5.57 10.52
N LEU A 315 15.14 4.37 10.64
CA LEU A 315 15.43 3.67 11.89
C LEU A 315 16.93 3.54 12.16
#